data_02d93878f353199252f4c9d5f000ea85
#
_entry.id   02d93878f353199252f4c9d5f000ea85
#
_cell.length_a   1.000
_cell.length_b   1.000
_cell.length_c   1.000
_cell.angle_alpha   90.00
_cell.angle_beta   90.00
_cell.angle_gamma   90.00
#
_symmetry.space_group_name_H-M   'P 1'
#
loop_
_entity.id
_entity.type
_entity.pdbx_description
1 polymer ?
#
loop_
_entity_poly.entity_id
_entity_poly.type
_entity_poly.pdbx_seq_one_letter_code
_entity_poly.pdbx_strand_id
1 'polypeptide(L)'
;KDYFHKASRFIVNHLVSNQINTLIVGYNKGWKQEVNIGRRNNQKFVGIPFMMLRDMLSYKCKLVGINVIVTEESYTSKCSFIDNEEIKKKEVYDGKRTKRGLYRSKEGKLINADINGSFNIMRKGLVKVALDGKIVSYPECRGFVYNPDKFNLM
;
A
#
# COMPACT_ATOMS: atom_id res chain seq x y z
N LYS A 1 -2.64 -11.64 -18.43
CA LYS A 1 -2.87 -12.74 -17.45
C LYS A 1 -1.55 -13.31 -16.89
N ASP A 2 -0.62 -13.73 -17.74
CA ASP A 2 0.67 -14.32 -17.34
C ASP A 2 1.50 -13.38 -16.43
N TYR A 3 1.59 -12.11 -16.74
CA TYR A 3 2.29 -11.11 -15.91
C TYR A 3 1.80 -11.10 -14.45
N PHE A 4 0.48 -11.12 -14.21
CA PHE A 4 -0.07 -11.12 -12.85
C PHE A 4 0.20 -12.44 -12.11
N HIS A 5 0.23 -13.56 -12.83
CA HIS A 5 0.63 -14.83 -12.24
C HIS A 5 2.09 -14.81 -11.78
N LYS A 6 3.00 -14.24 -12.60
CA LYS A 6 4.42 -14.08 -12.27
C LYS A 6 4.60 -13.09 -11.12
N ALA A 7 3.97 -11.90 -11.19
CA ALA A 7 4.04 -10.88 -10.15
C ALA A 7 3.54 -11.39 -8.80
N SER A 8 2.35 -12.00 -8.76
CA SER A 8 1.81 -12.55 -7.53
C SER A 8 2.64 -13.71 -6.97
N ARG A 9 3.23 -14.55 -7.82
CA ARG A 9 4.14 -15.61 -7.38
C ARG A 9 5.42 -15.03 -6.78
N PHE A 10 6.01 -14.03 -7.44
CA PHE A 10 7.18 -13.33 -6.95
C PHE A 10 6.95 -12.72 -5.57
N ILE A 11 5.84 -12.00 -5.39
CA ILE A 11 5.47 -11.38 -4.10
C ILE A 11 5.34 -12.46 -3.01
N VAL A 12 4.60 -13.54 -3.27
CA VAL A 12 4.40 -14.61 -2.29
C VAL A 12 5.73 -15.30 -1.93
N ASN A 13 6.58 -15.59 -2.90
CA ASN A 13 7.90 -16.17 -2.65
C ASN A 13 8.76 -15.23 -1.79
N HIS A 14 8.74 -13.92 -2.06
CA HIS A 14 9.44 -12.92 -1.27
C HIS A 14 8.93 -12.89 0.19
N LEU A 15 7.62 -12.94 0.40
CA LEU A 15 7.02 -13.00 1.75
C LEU A 15 7.48 -14.25 2.50
N VAL A 16 7.44 -15.42 1.85
CA VAL A 16 7.89 -16.70 2.46
C VAL A 16 9.37 -16.65 2.80
N SER A 17 10.23 -16.21 1.87
CA SER A 17 11.68 -16.13 2.07
C SER A 17 12.08 -15.19 3.21
N ASN A 18 11.28 -14.16 3.47
CA ASN A 18 11.49 -13.21 4.58
C ASN A 18 10.68 -13.53 5.84
N GLN A 19 10.04 -14.71 5.90
CA GLN A 19 9.23 -15.16 7.04
C GLN A 19 8.10 -14.19 7.42
N ILE A 20 7.55 -13.50 6.41
CA ILE A 20 6.43 -12.56 6.58
C ILE A 20 5.12 -13.36 6.57
N ASN A 21 4.37 -13.30 7.65
CA ASN A 21 3.13 -14.06 7.84
C ASN A 21 1.84 -13.27 7.53
N THR A 22 1.95 -11.98 7.23
CA THR A 22 0.79 -11.12 7.00
C THR A 22 1.07 -10.14 5.86
N LEU A 23 0.17 -10.11 4.88
CA LEU A 23 0.16 -9.16 3.76
C LEU A 23 -1.05 -8.22 3.90
N ILE A 24 -0.81 -6.91 3.91
CA ILE A 24 -1.87 -5.91 3.92
C ILE A 24 -1.99 -5.28 2.54
N VAL A 25 -3.17 -5.34 1.95
CA VAL A 25 -3.45 -4.82 0.61
C VAL A 25 -4.47 -3.69 0.70
N GLY A 26 -4.09 -2.51 0.23
CA GLY A 26 -4.99 -1.38 0.07
C GLY A 26 -5.91 -1.55 -1.14
N TYR A 27 -7.14 -1.08 -1.05
CA TYR A 27 -8.04 -0.96 -2.18
C TYR A 27 -8.86 0.33 -2.12
N ASN A 28 -9.22 0.86 -3.26
CA ASN A 28 -10.08 2.04 -3.36
C ASN A 28 -11.41 1.66 -4.04
N LYS A 29 -12.52 1.95 -3.37
CA LYS A 29 -13.87 1.69 -3.91
C LYS A 29 -14.18 2.51 -5.17
N GLY A 30 -13.58 3.68 -5.31
CA GLY A 30 -13.81 4.63 -6.40
C GLY A 30 -12.90 4.46 -7.63
N TRP A 31 -12.00 3.50 -7.66
CA TRP A 31 -11.02 3.35 -8.75
C TRP A 31 -11.59 3.30 -10.17
N LYS A 32 -12.83 2.91 -10.33
CA LYS A 32 -13.51 2.85 -11.64
C LYS A 32 -14.37 4.08 -11.98
N GLN A 33 -14.67 4.96 -11.01
CA GLN A 33 -15.73 5.97 -11.19
C GLN A 33 -15.27 7.42 -11.29
N GLU A 34 -14.07 7.79 -10.79
CA GLU A 34 -13.69 9.21 -10.68
C GLU A 34 -12.28 9.55 -11.22
N VAL A 35 -11.60 8.62 -11.89
CA VAL A 35 -10.26 8.89 -12.41
C VAL A 35 -10.36 9.57 -13.77
N ASN A 36 -10.30 10.91 -13.79
CA ASN A 36 -10.19 11.68 -15.02
C ASN A 36 -8.73 12.13 -15.25
N ILE A 37 -7.91 11.21 -15.78
CA ILE A 37 -6.51 11.46 -16.18
C ILE A 37 -6.38 11.64 -17.71
N GLY A 38 -7.49 11.99 -18.38
CA GLY A 38 -7.58 12.12 -19.83
C GLY A 38 -7.93 10.80 -20.54
N ARG A 39 -8.65 10.92 -21.67
CA ARG A 39 -9.27 9.79 -22.39
C ARG A 39 -8.30 8.63 -22.69
N ARG A 40 -7.07 8.93 -23.10
CA ARG A 40 -6.04 7.94 -23.47
C ARG A 40 -5.46 7.20 -22.25
N ASN A 41 -5.32 7.90 -21.12
CA ASN A 41 -4.79 7.33 -19.88
C ASN A 41 -5.88 6.59 -19.12
N ASN A 42 -7.13 7.07 -19.15
CA ASN A 42 -8.28 6.38 -18.54
C ASN A 42 -8.49 5.00 -19.16
N GLN A 43 -8.38 4.85 -20.49
CA GLN A 43 -8.47 3.54 -21.15
C GLN A 43 -7.35 2.57 -20.69
N LYS A 44 -6.12 3.05 -20.55
CA LYS A 44 -5.00 2.23 -20.05
C LYS A 44 -5.16 1.87 -18.58
N PHE A 45 -5.65 2.79 -17.75
CA PHE A 45 -5.84 2.58 -16.32
C PHE A 45 -6.99 1.61 -16.02
N VAL A 46 -8.11 1.75 -16.74
CA VAL A 46 -9.26 0.82 -16.63
C VAL A 46 -8.88 -0.61 -17.08
N GLY A 47 -7.88 -0.74 -17.95
CA GLY A 47 -7.38 -2.04 -18.41
C GLY A 47 -6.51 -2.80 -17.41
N ILE A 48 -6.09 -2.19 -16.28
CA ILE A 48 -5.27 -2.88 -15.28
C ILE A 48 -6.18 -3.63 -14.30
N PRO A 49 -6.17 -4.97 -14.30
CA PRO A 49 -7.08 -5.75 -13.46
C PRO A 49 -6.52 -5.90 -12.02
N PHE A 50 -6.48 -4.81 -11.26
CA PHE A 50 -6.01 -4.81 -9.87
C PHE A 50 -6.78 -5.80 -8.97
N MET A 51 -8.07 -5.97 -9.21
CA MET A 51 -8.89 -6.97 -8.51
C MET A 51 -8.36 -8.39 -8.74
N MET A 52 -7.96 -8.69 -9.99
CA MET A 52 -7.37 -9.99 -10.34
C MET A 52 -6.05 -10.22 -9.59
N LEU A 53 -5.16 -9.20 -9.50
CA LEU A 53 -3.91 -9.32 -8.75
C LEU A 53 -4.17 -9.55 -7.26
N ARG A 54 -5.11 -8.80 -6.67
CA ARG A 54 -5.52 -8.97 -5.27
C ARG A 54 -6.04 -10.39 -5.01
N ASP A 55 -6.90 -10.89 -5.88
CA ASP A 55 -7.49 -12.22 -5.74
C ASP A 55 -6.43 -13.32 -5.90
N MET A 56 -5.47 -13.12 -6.83
CA MET A 56 -4.32 -14.01 -6.98
C MET A 56 -3.40 -14.01 -5.76
N LEU A 57 -3.13 -12.86 -5.16
CA LEU A 57 -2.37 -12.75 -3.92
C LEU A 57 -3.11 -13.45 -2.77
N SER A 58 -4.42 -13.21 -2.63
CA SER A 58 -5.23 -13.79 -1.56
C SER A 58 -5.19 -15.32 -1.57
N TYR A 59 -5.46 -15.96 -2.71
CA TYR A 59 -5.44 -17.43 -2.73
C TYR A 59 -4.04 -18.01 -2.61
N LYS A 60 -3.02 -17.41 -3.23
CA LYS A 60 -1.64 -17.91 -3.16
C LYS A 60 -1.04 -17.76 -1.77
N CYS A 61 -1.30 -16.63 -1.09
CA CYS A 61 -0.91 -16.43 0.29
C CYS A 61 -1.56 -17.47 1.22
N LYS A 62 -2.86 -17.72 1.03
CA LYS A 62 -3.59 -18.74 1.80
C LYS A 62 -2.97 -20.13 1.67
N LEU A 63 -2.50 -20.52 0.47
CA LEU A 63 -1.85 -21.82 0.23
C LEU A 63 -0.55 -22.00 1.02
N VAL A 64 0.13 -20.91 1.41
CA VAL A 64 1.39 -20.94 2.15
C VAL A 64 1.25 -20.45 3.60
N GLY A 65 0.01 -20.31 4.10
CA GLY A 65 -0.27 -19.91 5.48
C GLY A 65 -0.06 -18.41 5.77
N ILE A 66 0.03 -17.56 4.75
CA ILE A 66 0.14 -16.10 4.92
C ILE A 66 -1.26 -15.50 5.03
N ASN A 67 -1.50 -14.70 6.07
CA ASN A 67 -2.74 -13.98 6.26
C ASN A 67 -2.81 -12.76 5.33
N VAL A 68 -3.96 -12.52 4.68
CA VAL A 68 -4.17 -11.34 3.82
C VAL A 68 -5.26 -10.46 4.41
N ILE A 69 -4.90 -9.22 4.70
CA ILE A 69 -5.81 -8.18 5.21
C ILE A 69 -6.06 -7.18 4.09
N VAL A 70 -7.33 -7.04 3.69
CA VAL A 70 -7.73 -6.03 2.71
C VAL A 70 -8.31 -4.82 3.44
N THR A 71 -7.74 -3.65 3.22
CA THR A 71 -8.18 -2.40 3.85
C THR A 71 -8.42 -1.30 2.82
N GLU A 72 -9.35 -0.42 3.11
CA GLU A 72 -9.67 0.73 2.28
C GLU A 72 -8.58 1.80 2.44
N GLU A 73 -8.06 2.35 1.32
CA GLU A 73 -6.85 3.19 1.29
C GLU A 73 -7.11 4.70 1.27
N SER A 74 -8.35 5.18 1.49
CA SER A 74 -8.64 6.62 1.49
C SER A 74 -7.75 7.39 2.46
N TYR A 75 -7.29 8.54 2.01
CA TYR A 75 -6.41 9.49 2.72
C TYR A 75 -5.00 8.98 3.08
N THR A 76 -4.64 7.74 2.81
CA THR A 76 -3.33 7.17 3.15
C THR A 76 -2.16 7.86 2.44
N SER A 77 -2.37 8.36 1.23
CA SER A 77 -1.36 9.11 0.48
C SER A 77 -1.25 10.59 0.89
N LYS A 78 -2.22 11.10 1.63
CA LYS A 78 -2.27 12.51 2.08
C LYS A 78 -1.71 12.70 3.48
N CYS A 79 -1.96 11.75 4.37
CA CYS A 79 -1.51 11.80 5.76
C CYS A 79 -0.03 11.46 5.88
N SER A 80 0.65 12.07 6.84
CA SER A 80 2.05 11.80 7.14
C SER A 80 2.18 10.58 8.06
N PHE A 81 2.89 9.55 7.57
CA PHE A 81 3.22 8.39 8.40
C PHE A 81 4.25 8.76 9.48
N ILE A 82 5.29 9.53 9.09
CA ILE A 82 6.38 9.92 10.01
C ILE A 82 5.85 10.72 11.21
N ASP A 83 4.88 11.60 10.97
CA ASP A 83 4.27 12.45 12.02
C ASP A 83 3.18 11.69 12.81
N ASN A 84 2.98 10.41 12.55
CA ASN A 84 1.90 9.59 13.12
C ASN A 84 0.50 10.23 12.97
N GLU A 85 0.30 10.92 11.85
CA GLU A 85 -0.92 11.66 11.58
C GLU A 85 -2.14 10.74 11.49
N GLU A 86 -3.26 11.12 12.13
CA GLU A 86 -4.50 10.37 12.05
C GLU A 86 -5.03 10.32 10.62
N ILE A 87 -5.34 9.11 10.12
CA ILE A 87 -5.75 8.87 8.73
C ILE A 87 -7.24 9.14 8.56
N LYS A 88 -7.58 10.39 8.24
CA LYS A 88 -8.95 10.85 7.95
C LYS A 88 -8.95 12.01 6.97
N LYS A 89 -10.16 12.40 6.51
CA LYS A 89 -10.32 13.63 5.73
C LYS A 89 -10.02 14.84 6.61
N LYS A 90 -9.14 15.72 6.13
CA LYS A 90 -8.78 16.99 6.78
C LYS A 90 -8.71 18.09 5.73
N GLU A 91 -8.86 19.33 6.16
CA GLU A 91 -8.63 20.52 5.31
C GLU A 91 -7.12 20.76 5.13
N VAL A 92 -6.35 20.58 6.20
CA VAL A 92 -4.89 20.71 6.22
C VAL A 92 -4.27 19.45 6.77
N TYR A 93 -3.26 18.91 6.09
CA TYR A 93 -2.48 17.74 6.50
C TYR A 93 -1.12 18.17 7.05
N ASP A 94 -0.58 17.37 7.98
CA ASP A 94 0.72 17.65 8.63
C ASP A 94 1.88 17.63 7.66
N GLY A 95 1.85 16.71 6.70
CA GLY A 95 2.86 16.64 5.65
C GLY A 95 2.28 16.95 4.27
N LYS A 96 3.15 17.00 3.26
CA LYS A 96 2.73 17.24 1.88
C LYS A 96 3.63 16.56 0.86
N ARG A 97 3.03 16.17 -0.27
CA ARG A 97 3.77 15.74 -1.45
C ARG A 97 4.45 16.96 -2.08
N THR A 98 5.78 16.98 -2.15
CA THR A 98 6.55 18.12 -2.68
C THR A 98 6.78 17.99 -4.18
N LYS A 99 7.00 16.78 -4.67
CA LYS A 99 7.11 16.43 -6.10
C LYS A 99 6.75 14.96 -6.29
N ARG A 100 6.76 14.49 -7.55
CA ARG A 100 6.50 13.08 -7.85
C ARG A 100 7.46 12.18 -7.06
N GLY A 101 6.93 11.21 -6.34
CA GLY A 101 7.72 10.25 -5.57
C GLY A 101 8.28 10.78 -4.24
N LEU A 102 8.08 12.05 -3.89
CA LEU A 102 8.64 12.64 -2.68
C LEU A 102 7.57 13.28 -1.79
N TYR A 103 7.54 12.87 -0.53
CA TYR A 103 6.67 13.40 0.51
C TYR A 103 7.52 14.00 1.63
N ARG A 104 7.10 15.15 2.17
CA ARG A 104 7.76 15.84 3.27
C ARG A 104 6.84 15.90 4.48
N SER A 105 7.33 15.46 5.64
CA SER A 105 6.65 15.53 6.93
C SER A 105 6.54 16.96 7.45
N LYS A 106 5.78 17.17 8.52
CA LYS A 106 5.65 18.43 9.23
C LYS A 106 7.01 18.98 9.70
N GLU A 107 7.88 18.11 10.20
CA GLU A 107 9.23 18.43 10.65
C GLU A 107 10.27 18.56 9.52
N GLY A 108 9.86 18.47 8.27
CA GLY A 108 10.74 18.57 7.11
C GLY A 108 11.45 17.27 6.70
N LYS A 109 11.18 16.14 7.38
CA LYS A 109 11.75 14.84 7.01
C LYS A 109 11.19 14.38 5.67
N LEU A 110 12.05 13.80 4.83
CA LEU A 110 11.69 13.33 3.51
C LEU A 110 11.50 11.82 3.49
N ILE A 111 10.45 11.36 2.81
CA ILE A 111 10.16 9.96 2.58
C ILE A 111 9.64 9.78 1.15
N ASN A 112 9.89 8.61 0.54
CA ASN A 112 9.23 8.28 -0.72
C ASN A 112 7.71 8.29 -0.54
N ALA A 113 6.99 8.93 -1.47
CA ALA A 113 5.53 9.13 -1.35
C ALA A 113 4.74 7.81 -1.39
N ASP A 114 5.21 6.81 -2.15
CA ASP A 114 4.54 5.51 -2.25
C ASP A 114 4.80 4.69 -0.97
N ILE A 115 5.99 4.80 -0.38
CA ILE A 115 6.32 4.20 0.90
C ILE A 115 5.49 4.84 2.03
N ASN A 116 5.35 6.17 2.06
CA ASN A 116 4.47 6.84 3.01
C ASN A 116 3.03 6.31 2.93
N GLY A 117 2.49 6.18 1.71
CA GLY A 117 1.17 5.60 1.48
C GLY A 117 1.08 4.14 1.94
N SER A 118 2.08 3.31 1.62
CA SER A 118 2.13 1.89 2.01
C SER A 118 2.15 1.70 3.52
N PHE A 119 2.94 2.49 4.25
CA PHE A 119 2.98 2.45 5.70
C PHE A 119 1.65 2.91 6.33
N ASN A 120 0.98 3.90 5.76
CA ASN A 120 -0.35 4.31 6.22
C ASN A 120 -1.41 3.24 5.94
N ILE A 121 -1.35 2.53 4.80
CA ILE A 121 -2.20 1.38 4.50
C ILE A 121 -1.96 0.27 5.54
N MET A 122 -0.69 -0.03 5.84
CA MET A 122 -0.31 -0.99 6.87
C MET A 122 -0.91 -0.59 8.22
N ARG A 123 -0.74 0.65 8.65
CA ARG A 123 -1.29 1.18 9.91
C ARG A 123 -2.80 1.04 9.99
N LYS A 124 -3.53 1.37 8.91
CA LYS A 124 -4.99 1.17 8.82
C LYS A 124 -5.41 -0.29 8.94
N GLY A 125 -4.70 -1.19 8.27
CA GLY A 125 -4.96 -2.63 8.33
C GLY A 125 -4.68 -3.21 9.70
N LEU A 126 -3.62 -2.76 10.38
CA LEU A 126 -3.26 -3.21 11.73
C LEU A 126 -4.26 -2.73 12.78
N VAL A 127 -4.76 -1.50 12.70
CA VAL A 127 -5.84 -1.02 13.58
C VAL A 127 -7.07 -1.90 13.45
N LYS A 128 -7.44 -2.30 12.23
CA LYS A 128 -8.56 -3.21 12.00
C LYS A 128 -8.36 -4.55 12.71
N VAL A 129 -7.15 -5.11 12.66
CA VAL A 129 -6.81 -6.36 13.35
C VAL A 129 -6.78 -6.21 14.86
N ALA A 130 -6.31 -5.07 15.38
CA ALA A 130 -6.30 -4.78 16.80
C ALA A 130 -7.72 -4.66 17.39
N LEU A 131 -8.67 -4.10 16.63
CA LEU A 131 -10.08 -4.06 17.02
C LEU A 131 -10.70 -5.46 17.09
N ASP A 132 -10.18 -6.43 16.33
CA ASP A 132 -10.57 -7.84 16.39
C ASP A 132 -9.89 -8.61 17.55
N GLY A 133 -9.22 -7.92 18.49
CA GLY A 133 -8.61 -8.48 19.69
C GLY A 133 -7.21 -9.07 19.50
N LYS A 134 -6.56 -8.84 18.35
CA LYS A 134 -5.18 -9.26 18.09
C LYS A 134 -4.22 -8.09 18.34
N ILE A 135 -3.29 -8.28 19.27
CA ILE A 135 -2.23 -7.29 19.53
C ILE A 135 -1.22 -7.32 18.38
N VAL A 136 -1.01 -6.17 17.77
CA VAL A 136 -0.03 -6.00 16.69
C VAL A 136 0.92 -4.87 17.07
N SER A 137 2.21 -5.17 17.16
CA SER A 137 3.24 -4.16 17.33
C SER A 137 3.61 -3.54 15.97
N TYR A 138 3.81 -2.21 15.95
CA TYR A 138 4.33 -1.52 14.77
C TYR A 138 5.86 -1.64 14.72
N PRO A 139 6.45 -1.89 13.54
CA PRO A 139 7.86 -1.63 13.37
C PRO A 139 8.12 -0.13 13.55
N GLU A 140 9.05 0.23 14.41
CA GLU A 140 9.52 1.61 14.51
C GLU A 140 10.24 2.01 13.22
N CYS A 141 9.61 2.84 12.41
CA CYS A 141 10.25 3.42 11.24
C CYS A 141 11.16 4.57 11.67
N ARG A 142 12.39 4.25 11.99
CA ARG A 142 13.43 5.26 12.27
C ARG A 142 13.95 5.83 10.96
N GLY A 143 13.41 6.98 10.55
CA GLY A 143 14.12 8.00 9.75
C GLY A 143 14.72 7.65 8.39
N PHE A 144 14.38 6.53 7.76
CA PHE A 144 14.95 6.13 6.49
C PHE A 144 14.08 6.56 5.31
N VAL A 145 14.71 7.20 4.31
CA VAL A 145 14.11 7.35 2.99
C VAL A 145 14.30 6.03 2.25
N TYR A 146 13.29 5.19 2.27
CA TYR A 146 13.31 3.97 1.47
C TYR A 146 12.94 4.31 0.02
N ASN A 147 13.78 3.92 -0.92
CA ASN A 147 13.41 3.86 -2.32
C ASN A 147 12.79 2.48 -2.59
N PRO A 148 11.67 2.40 -3.32
CA PRO A 148 11.12 1.12 -3.71
C PRO A 148 12.09 0.39 -4.63
N ASP A 149 12.29 -0.89 -4.36
CA ASP A 149 13.11 -1.77 -5.21
C ASP A 149 12.42 -2.03 -6.54
N LYS A 150 13.21 -2.08 -7.61
CA LYS A 150 12.74 -2.46 -8.93
C LYS A 150 13.11 -3.92 -9.19
N PHE A 151 12.14 -4.74 -9.52
CA PHE A 151 12.34 -6.13 -9.90
C PHE A 151 11.96 -6.36 -11.35
N ASN A 152 12.81 -7.06 -12.10
CA ASN A 152 12.49 -7.53 -13.44
C ASN A 152 11.82 -8.90 -13.33
N LEU A 153 10.57 -8.96 -13.73
CA LEU A 153 9.81 -10.20 -13.84
C LEU A 153 10.07 -10.80 -15.22
N MET A 154 11.20 -11.52 -15.39
CA MET A 154 11.47 -12.28 -16.60
C MET A 154 10.54 -13.48 -16.75
#